data_aaf9d53c628d9be95287fff5cf0b4018
#
_entry.id   aaf9d53c628d9be95287fff5cf0b4018
#
_cell.length_a   1.000
_cell.length_b   1.000
_cell.length_c   1.000
_cell.angle_alpha   90.00
_cell.angle_beta   90.00
_cell.angle_gamma   90.00
#
_symmetry.space_group_name_H-M   'P 1'
#
loop_
_entity.id
_entity.type
_entity.pdbx_description
1 polymer ?
#
loop_
_entity_poly.entity_id
_entity_poly.type
_entity_poly.pdbx_seq_one_letter_code
_entity_poly.pdbx_strand_id
1 'polypeptide(L)'
;MTFTVKEICERIWELEERYELNHMEIQGTYPWLIIRMYVYYEITRKTQVFESAQQASLSLFDKVKSFAPFIKNSLLNNPFSGGKCDVLIFDHPRKVIFQNEYKDIYSYFLPQTLKENGKSFEIVESPYLNKHFTSKSYQKKNNVRFNDRILLGSFINKSRNRGKVPFTEDEKSMIELLKNELENAFSIEIDLFRIIEDHILNFKYDYEKYLELLEKKQPKQVFLVVAYENKALVSACHEKNIEVIELQHGTISPYHLGYSYPKETCKKDGKYKEIEYFPDKILSFGDYWQNACPFPIGKENIISMGYPYFNESSLEFMKIDKNHNQIIFISQGVIGKYLSKFAYETARNLEDYKIIYKLHPGEYATWRENYESLVKAEKMDNFKVIDKSEPPLYELFAKSEYQVGAFSTAIYEGLSFNCKTFIIDAPGIEYLDALFDKGIVLKVDDSDDMIEKMKDSNLAEYDKNYIFKPYDKSVFDKILK
;
A
#
# COMPACT_ATOMS: atom_id res chain seq x y z
N MET A 1 18.19 15.29 -14.67
CA MET A 1 16.75 15.67 -14.78
C MET A 1 16.03 15.07 -13.60
N THR A 2 15.20 15.84 -12.93
CA THR A 2 14.37 15.31 -11.83
C THR A 2 13.03 14.91 -12.44
N PHE A 3 12.69 13.62 -12.43
CA PHE A 3 11.41 13.13 -12.93
C PHE A 3 10.33 13.36 -11.90
N THR A 4 9.10 13.59 -12.34
CA THR A 4 7.89 13.48 -11.53
C THR A 4 7.41 12.01 -11.50
N VAL A 5 6.53 11.67 -10.55
CA VAL A 5 5.89 10.34 -10.50
C VAL A 5 5.09 10.09 -11.78
N LYS A 6 4.36 11.10 -12.25
CA LYS A 6 3.58 11.05 -13.48
C LYS A 6 4.45 10.72 -14.69
N GLU A 7 5.54 11.46 -14.90
CA GLU A 7 6.45 11.23 -16.03
C GLU A 7 7.06 9.82 -16.01
N ILE A 8 7.37 9.27 -14.82
CA ILE A 8 7.86 7.90 -14.71
C ILE A 8 6.78 6.91 -15.14
N CYS A 9 5.55 7.07 -14.64
CA CYS A 9 4.46 6.17 -15.00
C CYS A 9 4.12 6.25 -16.50
N GLU A 10 4.04 7.45 -17.07
CA GLU A 10 3.75 7.64 -18.49
C GLU A 10 4.81 6.97 -19.39
N ARG A 11 6.10 7.13 -19.07
CA ARG A 11 7.19 6.45 -19.81
C ARG A 11 7.15 4.94 -19.67
N ILE A 12 6.78 4.42 -18.48
CA ILE A 12 6.58 2.98 -18.28
C ILE A 12 5.42 2.50 -19.15
N TRP A 13 4.30 3.22 -19.19
CA TRP A 13 3.14 2.87 -20.03
C TRP A 13 3.45 2.91 -21.52
N GLU A 14 4.26 3.89 -21.99
CA GLU A 14 4.74 3.93 -23.37
C GLU A 14 5.56 2.68 -23.74
N LEU A 15 6.42 2.20 -22.84
CA LEU A 15 7.17 0.96 -23.03
C LEU A 15 6.24 -0.26 -23.00
N GLU A 16 5.29 -0.31 -22.08
CA GLU A 16 4.29 -1.37 -21.96
C GLU A 16 3.45 -1.50 -23.23
N GLU A 17 3.00 -0.38 -23.81
CA GLU A 17 2.24 -0.37 -25.05
C GLU A 17 3.11 -0.79 -26.24
N ARG A 18 4.30 -0.17 -26.38
CA ARG A 18 5.20 -0.39 -27.51
C ARG A 18 5.67 -1.82 -27.65
N TYR A 19 5.96 -2.47 -26.52
CA TYR A 19 6.54 -3.82 -26.48
C TYR A 19 5.55 -4.88 -25.95
N GLU A 20 4.29 -4.53 -25.77
CA GLU A 20 3.24 -5.42 -25.23
C GLU A 20 3.67 -6.14 -23.94
N LEU A 21 4.41 -5.44 -23.05
CA LEU A 21 5.12 -6.01 -21.91
C LEU A 21 4.21 -6.77 -20.94
N ASN A 22 2.96 -6.31 -20.79
CA ASN A 22 2.00 -6.96 -19.89
C ASN A 22 1.58 -8.36 -20.38
N HIS A 23 1.88 -8.70 -21.64
CA HIS A 23 1.61 -10.00 -22.25
C HIS A 23 2.88 -10.69 -22.75
N MET A 24 4.06 -10.15 -22.41
CA MET A 24 5.36 -10.73 -22.74
C MET A 24 5.57 -12.00 -21.91
N GLU A 25 5.63 -13.12 -22.58
CA GLU A 25 5.86 -14.43 -21.94
C GLU A 25 7.35 -14.79 -21.97
N ILE A 26 7.90 -15.14 -20.80
CA ILE A 26 9.25 -15.68 -20.66
C ILE A 26 9.18 -16.86 -19.69
N GLN A 27 9.70 -18.01 -20.10
CA GLN A 27 9.72 -19.23 -19.28
C GLN A 27 8.34 -19.66 -18.76
N GLY A 28 7.27 -19.43 -19.55
CA GLY A 28 5.89 -19.75 -19.17
C GLY A 28 5.33 -18.86 -18.06
N THR A 29 5.86 -17.65 -17.92
CA THR A 29 5.36 -16.62 -16.98
C THR A 29 5.27 -15.28 -17.68
N TYR A 30 4.56 -14.33 -17.08
CA TYR A 30 4.54 -12.93 -17.51
C TYR A 30 5.43 -12.10 -16.58
N PRO A 31 6.78 -12.08 -16.80
CA PRO A 31 7.72 -11.52 -15.84
C PRO A 31 7.53 -10.03 -15.63
N TRP A 32 7.11 -9.27 -16.66
CA TRP A 32 6.85 -7.86 -16.50
C TRP A 32 5.77 -7.59 -15.45
N LEU A 33 4.67 -8.32 -15.50
CA LEU A 33 3.62 -8.20 -14.48
C LEU A 33 4.15 -8.50 -13.08
N ILE A 34 5.10 -9.45 -12.94
CA ILE A 34 5.69 -9.81 -11.66
C ILE A 34 6.57 -8.68 -11.11
N ILE A 35 7.42 -8.06 -11.96
CA ILE A 35 8.45 -7.10 -11.56
C ILE A 35 8.03 -5.63 -11.68
N ARG A 36 6.88 -5.32 -12.28
CA ARG A 36 6.42 -3.97 -12.63
C ARG A 36 6.58 -2.97 -11.49
N MET A 37 6.08 -3.31 -10.31
CA MET A 37 6.21 -2.47 -9.12
C MET A 37 7.67 -2.39 -8.63
N TYR A 38 8.41 -3.49 -8.71
CA TYR A 38 9.82 -3.49 -8.33
C TYR A 38 10.65 -2.55 -9.24
N VAL A 39 10.45 -2.62 -10.55
CA VAL A 39 11.11 -1.74 -11.52
C VAL A 39 10.75 -0.27 -11.26
N TYR A 40 9.49 0.03 -10.98
CA TYR A 40 9.06 1.38 -10.60
C TYR A 40 9.80 1.88 -9.35
N TYR A 41 9.91 1.07 -8.29
CA TYR A 41 10.67 1.46 -7.10
C TYR A 41 12.17 1.61 -7.36
N GLU A 42 12.76 0.78 -8.22
CA GLU A 42 14.16 0.94 -8.63
C GLU A 42 14.39 2.23 -9.41
N ILE A 43 13.50 2.58 -10.32
CA ILE A 43 13.54 3.84 -11.08
C ILE A 43 13.42 5.02 -10.12
N THR A 44 12.39 5.08 -9.29
CA THR A 44 12.17 6.21 -8.36
C THR A 44 13.32 6.40 -7.39
N ARG A 45 13.93 5.28 -6.92
CA ARG A 45 15.11 5.30 -6.05
C ARG A 45 16.35 5.83 -6.77
N LYS A 46 16.62 5.37 -8.00
CA LYS A 46 17.81 5.76 -8.77
C LYS A 46 17.72 7.17 -9.32
N THR A 47 16.54 7.62 -9.68
CA THR A 47 16.28 8.99 -10.14
C THR A 47 16.08 9.96 -8.99
N GLN A 48 16.09 9.48 -7.73
CA GLN A 48 15.94 10.29 -6.51
C GLN A 48 14.67 11.15 -6.50
N VAL A 49 13.56 10.62 -7.04
CA VAL A 49 12.26 11.31 -7.02
C VAL A 49 11.80 11.56 -5.59
N PHE A 50 12.03 10.59 -4.71
CA PHE A 50 11.78 10.75 -3.27
C PHE A 50 13.10 10.86 -2.51
N GLU A 51 13.16 11.72 -1.50
CA GLU A 51 14.25 11.67 -0.52
C GLU A 51 14.27 10.26 0.08
N SER A 52 15.48 9.70 0.28
CA SER A 52 15.63 8.34 0.80
C SER A 52 15.05 8.24 2.20
N ALA A 53 13.83 7.73 2.31
CA ALA A 53 13.28 7.32 3.59
C ALA A 53 14.17 6.20 4.15
N GLN A 54 14.62 6.33 5.41
CA GLN A 54 15.31 5.24 6.10
C GLN A 54 14.34 4.05 6.18
N GLN A 55 14.53 3.07 5.29
CA GLN A 55 13.80 1.81 5.41
C GLN A 55 14.23 1.13 6.69
N ALA A 56 13.26 0.73 7.52
CA ALA A 56 13.53 -0.10 8.68
C ALA A 56 14.20 -1.40 8.22
N SER A 57 15.51 -1.51 8.44
CA SER A 57 16.27 -2.71 8.13
C SER A 57 16.75 -3.36 9.41
N LEU A 58 16.66 -4.70 9.46
CA LEU A 58 17.24 -5.45 10.57
C LEU A 58 18.77 -5.40 10.49
N SER A 59 19.43 -5.21 11.64
CA SER A 59 20.86 -5.41 11.74
C SER A 59 21.23 -6.86 11.37
N LEU A 60 22.48 -7.12 10.99
CA LEU A 60 22.95 -8.47 10.70
C LEU A 60 22.74 -9.42 11.90
N PHE A 61 22.94 -8.93 13.11
CA PHE A 61 22.72 -9.69 14.34
C PHE A 61 21.23 -10.03 14.52
N ASP A 62 20.33 -9.07 14.30
CA ASP A 62 18.90 -9.30 14.39
C ASP A 62 18.38 -10.24 13.28
N LYS A 63 18.96 -10.17 12.08
CA LYS A 63 18.68 -11.14 11.00
C LYS A 63 19.02 -12.56 11.42
N VAL A 64 20.20 -12.79 11.99
CA VAL A 64 20.62 -14.11 12.48
C VAL A 64 19.75 -14.58 13.65
N LYS A 65 19.44 -13.70 14.59
CA LYS A 65 18.60 -14.01 15.76
C LYS A 65 17.16 -14.33 15.39
N SER A 66 16.61 -13.70 14.35
CA SER A 66 15.25 -13.95 13.87
C SER A 66 15.12 -15.22 13.01
N PHE A 67 16.24 -15.79 12.57
CA PHE A 67 16.22 -16.95 11.66
C PHE A 67 15.77 -18.25 12.37
N ALA A 68 16.14 -18.47 13.62
CA ALA A 68 15.74 -19.66 14.38
C ALA A 68 14.22 -19.73 14.64
N PRO A 69 13.53 -18.68 15.09
CA PRO A 69 12.08 -18.64 15.14
C PRO A 69 11.42 -18.89 13.77
N PHE A 70 11.97 -18.34 12.70
CA PHE A 70 11.47 -18.51 11.34
C PHE A 70 11.51 -19.98 10.89
N ILE A 71 12.63 -20.70 11.11
CA ILE A 71 12.71 -22.14 10.83
C ILE A 71 11.71 -22.92 11.69
N LYS A 72 11.62 -22.62 12.99
CA LYS A 72 10.68 -23.28 13.91
C LYS A 72 9.24 -23.13 13.40
N ASN A 73 8.84 -21.94 13.01
CA ASN A 73 7.49 -21.64 12.51
C ASN A 73 7.23 -22.37 11.21
N SER A 74 8.20 -22.43 10.29
CA SER A 74 8.08 -23.14 9.01
C SER A 74 7.82 -24.66 9.19
N LEU A 75 8.21 -25.23 10.33
CA LEU A 75 7.97 -26.63 10.64
C LEU A 75 6.66 -26.86 11.41
N LEU A 76 6.43 -26.08 12.47
CA LEU A 76 5.37 -26.36 13.46
C LEU A 76 4.04 -25.72 13.17
N ASN A 77 4.01 -24.57 12.51
CA ASN A 77 2.78 -23.79 12.25
C ASN A 77 2.64 -23.43 10.76
N ASN A 78 2.98 -24.36 9.90
CA ASN A 78 2.95 -24.14 8.45
C ASN A 78 1.51 -24.21 7.88
N PRO A 79 1.24 -23.55 6.74
CA PRO A 79 -0.09 -23.49 6.16
C PRO A 79 -0.59 -24.83 5.60
N PHE A 80 0.30 -25.79 5.39
CA PHE A 80 -0.05 -27.15 4.94
C PHE A 80 -0.60 -28.03 6.07
N SER A 81 -0.56 -27.60 7.33
CA SER A 81 -1.21 -28.32 8.43
C SER A 81 -2.72 -28.03 8.48
N GLY A 82 -3.48 -28.90 9.16
CA GLY A 82 -4.93 -28.76 9.26
C GLY A 82 -5.71 -29.33 8.06
N GLY A 83 -7.02 -29.16 8.08
CA GLY A 83 -7.98 -29.69 7.10
C GLY A 83 -8.41 -28.69 6.03
N LYS A 84 -9.50 -29.00 5.35
CA LYS A 84 -10.17 -28.13 4.37
C LYS A 84 -10.84 -26.95 5.09
N CYS A 85 -11.02 -25.86 4.36
CA CYS A 85 -11.77 -24.68 4.83
C CYS A 85 -12.49 -24.02 3.64
N ASP A 86 -13.57 -23.27 3.91
CA ASP A 86 -14.30 -22.54 2.88
C ASP A 86 -13.54 -21.32 2.38
N VAL A 87 -12.78 -20.67 3.28
CA VAL A 87 -12.07 -19.41 3.00
C VAL A 87 -10.63 -19.45 3.51
N LEU A 88 -9.69 -19.04 2.68
CA LEU A 88 -8.33 -18.69 3.11
C LEU A 88 -8.17 -17.17 3.15
N ILE A 89 -7.49 -16.66 4.18
CA ILE A 89 -7.21 -15.25 4.36
C ILE A 89 -5.69 -15.05 4.40
N PHE A 90 -5.13 -14.34 3.43
CA PHE A 90 -3.74 -13.90 3.46
C PHE A 90 -3.71 -12.45 3.96
N ASP A 91 -3.41 -12.30 5.25
CA ASP A 91 -3.49 -11.01 5.91
C ASP A 91 -2.24 -10.14 5.67
N HIS A 92 -2.34 -8.84 5.97
CA HIS A 92 -1.21 -7.92 5.82
C HIS A 92 -0.12 -8.23 6.88
N PRO A 93 1.17 -8.35 6.50
CA PRO A 93 2.23 -8.72 7.45
C PRO A 93 2.43 -7.69 8.57
N ARG A 94 2.24 -6.40 8.28
CA ARG A 94 2.35 -5.33 9.27
C ARG A 94 1.09 -5.25 10.12
N LYS A 95 1.23 -5.58 11.42
CA LYS A 95 0.14 -5.52 12.40
C LYS A 95 0.20 -4.24 13.22
N VAL A 96 -0.96 -3.77 13.67
CA VAL A 96 -1.08 -2.67 14.63
C VAL A 96 -1.76 -3.16 15.91
N ILE A 97 -1.54 -2.46 17.02
CA ILE A 97 -2.27 -2.72 18.26
C ILE A 97 -3.67 -2.11 18.11
N PHE A 98 -4.68 -2.96 18.11
CA PHE A 98 -6.08 -2.57 18.07
C PHE A 98 -6.89 -3.45 19.03
N GLN A 99 -7.67 -2.82 19.92
CA GLN A 99 -8.42 -3.52 20.99
C GLN A 99 -7.49 -4.43 21.83
N ASN A 100 -6.34 -3.90 22.24
CA ASN A 100 -5.31 -4.57 23.04
C ASN A 100 -4.67 -5.83 22.43
N GLU A 101 -4.80 -6.04 21.12
CA GLU A 101 -4.18 -7.15 20.38
C GLU A 101 -3.53 -6.64 19.09
N TYR A 102 -2.44 -7.30 18.67
CA TYR A 102 -1.89 -7.06 17.32
C TYR A 102 -2.80 -7.67 16.27
N LYS A 103 -3.33 -6.84 15.37
CA LYS A 103 -4.24 -7.23 14.30
C LYS A 103 -3.84 -6.62 12.96
N ASP A 104 -4.21 -7.28 11.89
CA ASP A 104 -4.27 -6.66 10.57
C ASP A 104 -5.54 -5.81 10.48
N ILE A 105 -5.39 -4.50 10.34
CA ILE A 105 -6.51 -3.56 10.32
C ILE A 105 -7.42 -3.69 9.09
N TYR A 106 -6.96 -4.37 8.05
CA TYR A 106 -7.71 -4.54 6.81
C TYR A 106 -8.59 -5.78 6.82
N SER A 107 -8.17 -6.86 7.49
CA SER A 107 -8.85 -8.16 7.48
C SER A 107 -9.37 -8.62 8.85
N TYR A 108 -9.11 -7.91 9.96
CA TYR A 108 -9.43 -8.35 11.32
C TYR A 108 -10.92 -8.67 11.56
N PHE A 109 -11.80 -8.08 10.78
CA PHE A 109 -13.26 -8.30 10.89
C PHE A 109 -13.71 -9.62 10.23
N LEU A 110 -12.95 -10.13 9.25
CA LEU A 110 -13.31 -11.34 8.50
C LEU A 110 -13.58 -12.56 9.38
N PRO A 111 -12.72 -12.91 10.36
CA PRO A 111 -12.94 -14.07 11.23
C PRO A 111 -14.31 -14.10 11.90
N GLN A 112 -14.76 -12.96 12.39
CA GLN A 112 -16.08 -12.86 13.02
C GLN A 112 -17.20 -12.98 11.99
N THR A 113 -17.12 -12.22 10.90
CA THR A 113 -18.14 -12.23 9.85
C THR A 113 -18.28 -13.63 9.20
N LEU A 114 -17.17 -14.33 8.97
CA LEU A 114 -17.19 -15.70 8.44
C LEU A 114 -17.85 -16.68 9.41
N LYS A 115 -17.56 -16.60 10.72
CA LYS A 115 -18.21 -17.43 11.74
C LYS A 115 -19.73 -17.19 11.78
N GLU A 116 -20.16 -15.93 11.73
CA GLU A 116 -21.58 -15.57 11.71
C GLU A 116 -22.30 -16.12 10.46
N ASN A 117 -21.59 -16.25 9.35
CA ASN A 117 -22.08 -16.86 8.10
C ASN A 117 -21.87 -18.38 8.03
N GLY A 118 -21.43 -19.03 9.11
CA GLY A 118 -21.21 -20.47 9.17
C GLY A 118 -20.08 -20.97 8.26
N LYS A 119 -19.15 -20.11 7.87
CA LYS A 119 -18.01 -20.46 7.00
C LYS A 119 -16.79 -20.83 7.82
N SER A 120 -16.17 -21.95 7.45
CA SER A 120 -14.85 -22.31 7.97
C SER A 120 -13.75 -21.50 7.29
N PHE A 121 -12.70 -21.13 8.04
CA PHE A 121 -11.60 -20.33 7.50
C PHE A 121 -10.28 -20.61 8.19
N GLU A 122 -9.20 -20.23 7.52
CA GLU A 122 -7.85 -20.21 8.06
C GLU A 122 -7.14 -18.93 7.62
N ILE A 123 -6.36 -18.32 8.53
CA ILE A 123 -5.53 -17.15 8.24
C ILE A 123 -4.11 -17.61 7.97
N VAL A 124 -3.52 -17.16 6.86
CA VAL A 124 -2.11 -17.35 6.53
C VAL A 124 -1.38 -16.03 6.76
N GLU A 125 -0.61 -15.96 7.85
CA GLU A 125 0.14 -14.78 8.25
C GLU A 125 1.56 -14.83 7.71
N SER A 126 1.99 -13.77 7.03
CA SER A 126 3.38 -13.55 6.63
C SER A 126 4.13 -12.75 7.72
N PRO A 127 5.43 -13.00 7.95
CA PRO A 127 6.20 -12.27 8.95
C PRO A 127 6.49 -10.83 8.51
N TYR A 128 6.47 -9.89 9.45
CA TYR A 128 7.00 -8.54 9.26
C TYR A 128 8.35 -8.42 9.97
N LEU A 129 9.40 -8.04 9.27
CA LEU A 129 10.78 -8.02 9.77
C LEU A 129 11.16 -9.35 10.46
N ASN A 130 10.85 -10.47 9.82
CA ASN A 130 11.06 -11.84 10.31
C ASN A 130 10.36 -12.17 11.64
N LYS A 131 9.32 -11.45 12.03
CA LYS A 131 8.56 -11.68 13.27
C LYS A 131 7.07 -11.77 13.03
N HIS A 132 6.40 -12.55 13.86
CA HIS A 132 4.96 -12.60 14.00
C HIS A 132 4.55 -11.88 15.29
N PHE A 133 3.52 -11.06 15.19
CA PHE A 133 3.09 -10.21 16.30
C PHE A 133 1.79 -10.68 16.95
N THR A 134 1.01 -11.52 16.27
CA THR A 134 -0.26 -12.03 16.79
C THR A 134 -0.06 -12.91 18.03
N SER A 135 -0.91 -12.76 19.05
CA SER A 135 -0.84 -13.54 20.29
C SER A 135 -1.20 -15.01 20.02
N LYS A 136 -0.73 -15.93 20.87
CA LYS A 136 -1.07 -17.36 20.77
C LYS A 136 -2.59 -17.60 20.93
N SER A 137 -3.27 -16.79 21.76
CA SER A 137 -4.73 -16.83 21.93
C SER A 137 -5.44 -16.45 20.65
N TYR A 138 -5.02 -15.36 20.00
CA TYR A 138 -5.54 -14.93 18.71
C TYR A 138 -5.31 -15.98 17.62
N GLN A 139 -4.08 -16.52 17.52
CA GLN A 139 -3.72 -17.56 16.56
C GLN A 139 -4.61 -18.79 16.68
N LYS A 140 -4.82 -19.30 17.92
CA LYS A 140 -5.67 -20.46 18.18
C LYS A 140 -7.16 -20.16 17.87
N LYS A 141 -7.66 -19.01 18.28
CA LYS A 141 -9.06 -18.58 18.08
C LYS A 141 -9.43 -18.43 16.61
N ASN A 142 -8.47 -18.02 15.77
CA ASN A 142 -8.68 -17.67 14.36
C ASN A 142 -7.96 -18.60 13.38
N ASN A 143 -7.48 -19.77 13.82
CA ASN A 143 -6.79 -20.76 12.98
C ASN A 143 -5.63 -20.16 12.18
N VAL A 144 -4.77 -19.35 12.82
CA VAL A 144 -3.64 -18.71 12.15
C VAL A 144 -2.55 -19.71 11.88
N ARG A 145 -2.04 -19.72 10.64
CA ARG A 145 -0.87 -20.43 10.15
C ARG A 145 0.15 -19.42 9.64
N PHE A 146 1.41 -19.86 9.54
CA PHE A 146 2.49 -18.99 9.11
C PHE A 146 2.99 -19.35 7.71
N ASN A 147 3.18 -18.34 6.88
CA ASN A 147 3.68 -18.50 5.49
C ASN A 147 5.19 -18.83 5.43
N ASP A 148 5.88 -18.87 6.56
CA ASP A 148 7.33 -19.02 6.70
C ASP A 148 7.90 -20.20 5.90
N ARG A 149 7.16 -21.32 5.80
CA ARG A 149 7.61 -22.49 5.05
C ARG A 149 7.73 -22.21 3.56
N ILE A 150 6.78 -21.48 2.99
CA ILE A 150 6.80 -21.14 1.56
C ILE A 150 7.92 -20.11 1.33
N LEU A 151 8.00 -19.07 2.15
CA LEU A 151 9.01 -18.02 2.03
C LEU A 151 10.44 -18.56 2.17
N LEU A 152 10.67 -19.45 3.15
CA LEU A 152 11.98 -20.11 3.33
C LEU A 152 12.35 -20.97 2.13
N GLY A 153 11.39 -21.73 1.64
CA GLY A 153 11.60 -22.59 0.47
C GLY A 153 11.89 -21.78 -0.78
N SER A 154 11.17 -20.68 -1.01
CA SER A 154 11.39 -19.75 -2.10
C SER A 154 12.82 -19.15 -2.06
N PHE A 155 13.25 -18.69 -0.89
CA PHE A 155 14.61 -18.19 -0.68
C PHE A 155 15.68 -19.26 -0.99
N ILE A 156 15.50 -20.49 -0.52
CA ILE A 156 16.44 -21.60 -0.78
C ILE A 156 16.44 -21.97 -2.27
N ASN A 157 15.26 -22.06 -2.89
CA ASN A 157 15.11 -22.36 -4.31
C ASN A 157 15.85 -21.35 -5.17
N LYS A 158 15.61 -20.06 -4.93
CA LYS A 158 16.30 -18.98 -5.61
C LYS A 158 17.81 -19.07 -5.44
N SER A 159 18.29 -19.24 -4.20
CA SER A 159 19.73 -19.32 -3.91
C SER A 159 20.42 -20.49 -4.62
N ARG A 160 19.73 -21.60 -4.83
CA ARG A 160 20.29 -22.80 -5.51
C ARG A 160 20.26 -22.73 -7.03
N ASN A 161 19.27 -22.02 -7.59
CA ASN A 161 18.95 -22.05 -9.02
C ASN A 161 19.29 -20.73 -9.75
N ARG A 162 19.72 -19.70 -9.04
CA ARG A 162 20.20 -18.46 -9.64
C ARG A 162 21.36 -18.73 -10.59
N GLY A 163 21.33 -18.13 -11.78
CA GLY A 163 22.30 -18.34 -12.86
C GLY A 163 22.08 -19.65 -13.64
N LYS A 164 20.94 -20.35 -13.43
CA LYS A 164 20.65 -21.63 -14.07
C LYS A 164 19.33 -21.65 -14.84
N VAL A 165 18.60 -20.55 -14.89
CA VAL A 165 17.37 -20.47 -15.70
C VAL A 165 17.74 -20.57 -17.17
N PRO A 166 17.20 -21.54 -17.93
CA PRO A 166 17.60 -21.80 -19.31
C PRO A 166 16.89 -20.86 -20.30
N PHE A 167 17.21 -19.57 -20.21
CA PHE A 167 16.68 -18.59 -21.15
C PHE A 167 17.11 -18.91 -22.58
N THR A 168 16.19 -18.87 -23.53
CA THR A 168 16.48 -18.94 -24.96
C THR A 168 17.20 -17.68 -25.43
N GLU A 169 17.80 -17.73 -26.63
CA GLU A 169 18.48 -16.54 -27.20
C GLU A 169 17.47 -15.42 -27.51
N ASP A 170 16.25 -15.75 -27.90
CA ASP A 170 15.17 -14.77 -28.13
C ASP A 170 14.75 -14.11 -26.83
N GLU A 171 14.57 -14.88 -25.74
CA GLU A 171 14.26 -14.34 -24.41
C GLU A 171 15.39 -13.42 -23.90
N LYS A 172 16.65 -13.81 -24.06
CA LYS A 172 17.81 -12.96 -23.70
C LYS A 172 17.84 -11.66 -24.49
N SER A 173 17.60 -11.76 -25.81
CA SER A 173 17.56 -10.59 -26.69
C SER A 173 16.44 -9.62 -26.30
N MET A 174 15.27 -10.15 -25.93
CA MET A 174 14.15 -9.34 -25.47
C MET A 174 14.45 -8.65 -24.13
N ILE A 175 15.04 -9.38 -23.17
CA ILE A 175 15.44 -8.79 -21.87
C ILE A 175 16.49 -7.68 -22.08
N GLU A 176 17.48 -7.90 -22.94
CA GLU A 176 18.51 -6.89 -23.23
C GLU A 176 17.93 -5.65 -23.93
N LEU A 177 17.01 -5.86 -24.88
CA LEU A 177 16.27 -4.76 -25.51
C LEU A 177 15.54 -3.92 -24.46
N LEU A 178 14.73 -4.56 -23.61
CA LEU A 178 13.97 -3.88 -22.58
C LEU A 178 14.87 -3.16 -21.56
N LYS A 179 16.00 -3.80 -21.18
CA LYS A 179 17.00 -3.17 -20.32
C LYS A 179 17.50 -1.87 -20.94
N ASN A 180 17.94 -1.90 -22.21
CA ASN A 180 18.45 -0.73 -22.90
C ASN A 180 17.39 0.38 -23.02
N GLU A 181 16.13 0.03 -23.29
CA GLU A 181 15.02 0.99 -23.33
C GLU A 181 14.78 1.66 -21.96
N LEU A 182 14.78 0.89 -20.87
CA LEU A 182 14.64 1.43 -19.52
C LEU A 182 15.82 2.33 -19.12
N GLU A 183 17.05 1.89 -19.41
CA GLU A 183 18.27 2.66 -19.14
C GLU A 183 18.27 4.00 -19.91
N ASN A 184 17.86 3.97 -21.17
CA ASN A 184 17.77 5.18 -22.00
C ASN A 184 16.63 6.10 -21.54
N ALA A 185 15.44 5.55 -21.25
CA ALA A 185 14.27 6.33 -20.85
C ALA A 185 14.48 7.09 -19.53
N PHE A 186 15.23 6.51 -18.59
CA PHE A 186 15.40 7.05 -17.24
C PHE A 186 16.83 7.49 -16.89
N SER A 187 17.79 7.30 -17.81
CA SER A 187 19.21 7.58 -17.58
C SER A 187 19.76 6.89 -16.32
N ILE A 188 19.44 5.62 -16.15
CA ILE A 188 19.86 4.77 -15.03
C ILE A 188 20.56 3.50 -15.54
N GLU A 189 21.29 2.84 -14.67
CA GLU A 189 21.76 1.46 -14.92
C GLU A 189 20.82 0.49 -14.16
N ILE A 190 20.40 -0.61 -14.81
CA ILE A 190 19.54 -1.62 -14.19
C ILE A 190 19.99 -3.03 -14.58
N ASP A 191 20.19 -3.90 -13.60
CA ASP A 191 20.45 -5.34 -13.87
C ASP A 191 19.12 -6.08 -14.07
N LEU A 192 18.45 -5.77 -15.19
CA LEU A 192 17.11 -6.28 -15.48
C LEU A 192 17.12 -7.81 -15.63
N PHE A 193 18.19 -8.37 -16.18
CA PHE A 193 18.32 -9.81 -16.37
C PHE A 193 18.23 -10.54 -15.03
N ARG A 194 19.01 -10.09 -14.05
CA ARG A 194 19.01 -10.64 -12.71
C ARG A 194 17.68 -10.44 -11.98
N ILE A 195 17.07 -9.27 -12.16
CA ILE A 195 15.76 -8.97 -11.57
C ILE A 195 14.72 -9.97 -12.09
N ILE A 196 14.65 -10.17 -13.41
CA ILE A 196 13.71 -11.11 -14.04
C ILE A 196 14.00 -12.53 -13.56
N GLU A 197 15.25 -12.98 -13.59
CA GLU A 197 15.62 -14.33 -13.15
C GLU A 197 15.20 -14.59 -11.69
N ASP A 198 15.59 -13.71 -10.77
CA ASP A 198 15.28 -13.83 -9.34
C ASP A 198 13.77 -13.91 -9.09
N HIS A 199 12.98 -13.11 -9.79
CA HIS A 199 11.53 -13.05 -9.62
C HIS A 199 10.82 -14.24 -10.27
N ILE A 200 11.27 -14.71 -11.43
CA ILE A 200 10.75 -15.95 -12.04
C ILE A 200 11.00 -17.16 -11.14
N LEU A 201 12.20 -17.27 -10.55
CA LEU A 201 12.54 -18.38 -9.64
C LEU A 201 11.66 -18.37 -8.38
N ASN A 202 11.41 -17.20 -7.79
CA ASN A 202 10.50 -17.06 -6.66
C ASN A 202 9.07 -17.38 -7.09
N PHE A 203 8.57 -16.76 -8.16
CA PHE A 203 7.21 -16.94 -8.64
C PHE A 203 6.87 -18.40 -8.92
N LYS A 204 7.72 -19.10 -9.67
CA LYS A 204 7.48 -20.53 -10.02
C LYS A 204 7.42 -21.41 -8.78
N TYR A 205 8.36 -21.22 -7.83
CA TYR A 205 8.35 -21.97 -6.58
C TYR A 205 7.10 -21.68 -5.75
N ASP A 206 6.78 -20.41 -5.55
CA ASP A 206 5.64 -19.99 -4.76
C ASP A 206 4.33 -20.46 -5.40
N TYR A 207 4.20 -20.36 -6.71
CA TYR A 207 3.06 -20.85 -7.47
C TYR A 207 2.81 -22.35 -7.25
N GLU A 208 3.86 -23.19 -7.38
CA GLU A 208 3.75 -24.62 -7.11
C GLU A 208 3.31 -24.91 -5.67
N LYS A 209 3.87 -24.18 -4.69
CA LYS A 209 3.51 -24.34 -3.29
C LYS A 209 2.10 -23.85 -2.97
N TYR A 210 1.65 -22.80 -3.61
CA TYR A 210 0.25 -22.38 -3.48
C TYR A 210 -0.71 -23.37 -4.16
N LEU A 211 -0.39 -23.95 -5.29
CA LEU A 211 -1.20 -25.03 -5.86
C LEU A 211 -1.34 -26.21 -4.88
N GLU A 212 -0.23 -26.70 -4.28
CA GLU A 212 -0.25 -27.75 -3.27
C GLU A 212 -1.13 -27.36 -2.06
N LEU A 213 -1.05 -26.10 -1.62
CA LEU A 213 -1.84 -25.58 -0.51
C LEU A 213 -3.34 -25.56 -0.84
N LEU A 214 -3.69 -25.03 -2.02
CA LEU A 214 -5.07 -24.92 -2.48
C LEU A 214 -5.71 -26.31 -2.72
N GLU A 215 -4.97 -27.26 -3.25
CA GLU A 215 -5.41 -28.66 -3.39
C GLU A 215 -5.73 -29.29 -2.02
N LYS A 216 -4.92 -29.00 -1.02
CA LYS A 216 -5.12 -29.50 0.33
C LYS A 216 -6.27 -28.83 1.07
N LYS A 217 -6.38 -27.50 0.98
CA LYS A 217 -7.36 -26.69 1.72
C LYS A 217 -8.73 -26.64 1.04
N GLN A 218 -8.76 -26.71 -0.28
CA GLN A 218 -9.96 -26.65 -1.13
C GLN A 218 -10.88 -25.46 -0.81
N PRO A 219 -10.34 -24.24 -0.67
CA PRO A 219 -11.17 -23.09 -0.39
C PRO A 219 -12.03 -22.73 -1.62
N LYS A 220 -13.19 -22.12 -1.37
CA LYS A 220 -14.04 -21.52 -2.42
C LYS A 220 -13.60 -20.13 -2.79
N GLN A 221 -13.01 -19.40 -1.82
CA GLN A 221 -12.56 -18.04 -1.96
C GLN A 221 -11.25 -17.82 -1.20
N VAL A 222 -10.44 -16.92 -1.74
CA VAL A 222 -9.22 -16.41 -1.09
C VAL A 222 -9.37 -14.90 -0.91
N PHE A 223 -9.27 -14.43 0.34
CA PHE A 223 -9.14 -13.01 0.64
C PHE A 223 -7.67 -12.69 0.88
N LEU A 224 -7.22 -11.57 0.34
CA LEU A 224 -5.84 -11.15 0.53
C LEU A 224 -5.71 -9.63 0.63
N VAL A 225 -4.59 -9.18 1.14
CA VAL A 225 -4.17 -7.78 1.16
C VAL A 225 -2.92 -7.66 0.30
N VAL A 226 -2.84 -6.62 -0.55
CA VAL A 226 -1.71 -6.38 -1.48
C VAL A 226 -1.56 -7.47 -2.54
N ALA A 227 -2.54 -7.59 -3.45
CA ALA A 227 -2.53 -8.59 -4.52
C ALA A 227 -1.29 -8.47 -5.43
N TYR A 228 -0.83 -7.25 -5.71
CA TYR A 228 0.31 -7.03 -6.60
C TYR A 228 1.66 -7.56 -6.04
N GLU A 229 1.74 -7.90 -4.75
CA GLU A 229 2.86 -8.62 -4.14
C GLU A 229 2.62 -10.14 -4.06
N ASN A 230 1.38 -10.60 -4.27
CA ASN A 230 0.96 -11.99 -4.11
C ASN A 230 0.58 -12.66 -5.44
N LYS A 231 1.22 -12.28 -6.54
CA LYS A 231 0.86 -12.70 -7.91
C LYS A 231 0.91 -14.21 -8.13
N ALA A 232 1.85 -14.90 -7.49
CA ALA A 232 1.92 -16.38 -7.55
C ALA A 232 0.70 -17.06 -6.90
N LEU A 233 0.19 -16.49 -5.79
CA LEU A 233 -1.04 -16.95 -5.15
C LEU A 233 -2.26 -16.69 -6.03
N VAL A 234 -2.38 -15.48 -6.60
CA VAL A 234 -3.47 -15.14 -7.53
C VAL A 234 -3.49 -16.07 -8.72
N SER A 235 -2.33 -16.30 -9.35
CA SER A 235 -2.20 -17.25 -10.46
C SER A 235 -2.61 -18.67 -10.08
N ALA A 236 -2.19 -19.16 -8.91
CA ALA A 236 -2.56 -20.50 -8.44
C ALA A 236 -4.07 -20.63 -8.15
N CYS A 237 -4.69 -19.56 -7.66
CA CYS A 237 -6.14 -19.52 -7.46
C CYS A 237 -6.90 -19.58 -8.78
N HIS A 238 -6.49 -18.81 -9.79
CA HIS A 238 -7.10 -18.81 -11.12
C HIS A 238 -7.01 -20.19 -11.78
N GLU A 239 -5.84 -20.85 -11.69
CA GLU A 239 -5.66 -22.23 -12.19
C GLU A 239 -6.64 -23.23 -11.53
N LYS A 240 -6.98 -23.01 -10.26
CA LYS A 240 -7.93 -23.84 -9.51
C LYS A 240 -9.38 -23.34 -9.58
N ASN A 241 -9.69 -22.29 -10.33
CA ASN A 241 -10.99 -21.65 -10.40
C ASN A 241 -11.49 -21.18 -9.01
N ILE A 242 -10.58 -20.66 -8.17
CA ILE A 242 -10.87 -20.12 -6.86
C ILE A 242 -10.88 -18.59 -6.95
N GLU A 243 -11.98 -17.99 -6.54
CA GLU A 243 -12.14 -16.54 -6.58
C GLU A 243 -11.20 -15.83 -5.61
N VAL A 244 -10.50 -14.82 -6.11
CA VAL A 244 -9.55 -13.98 -5.34
C VAL A 244 -10.14 -12.61 -5.10
N ILE A 245 -10.22 -12.21 -3.83
CA ILE A 245 -10.79 -10.93 -3.40
C ILE A 245 -9.74 -10.16 -2.62
N GLU A 246 -9.35 -9.00 -3.15
CA GLU A 246 -8.43 -8.10 -2.45
C GLU A 246 -9.17 -7.16 -1.52
N LEU A 247 -8.64 -6.98 -0.31
CA LEU A 247 -9.03 -5.90 0.61
C LEU A 247 -8.12 -4.70 0.36
N GLN A 248 -8.69 -3.55 0.05
CA GLN A 248 -7.92 -2.32 -0.09
C GLN A 248 -7.12 -2.05 1.18
N HIS A 249 -5.85 -1.62 1.03
CA HIS A 249 -4.94 -1.41 2.16
C HIS A 249 -4.33 0.00 2.20
N GLY A 250 -4.55 0.80 1.18
CA GLY A 250 -3.95 2.13 1.08
C GLY A 250 -4.57 2.96 -0.04
N THR A 251 -3.88 4.03 -0.39
CA THR A 251 -4.29 4.91 -1.49
C THR A 251 -4.14 4.21 -2.83
N ILE A 252 -5.14 4.37 -3.69
CA ILE A 252 -5.12 3.97 -5.08
C ILE A 252 -5.20 5.24 -5.92
N SER A 253 -4.36 5.35 -6.93
CA SER A 253 -4.33 6.53 -7.81
C SER A 253 -4.00 6.11 -9.24
N PRO A 254 -4.19 7.00 -10.23
CA PRO A 254 -3.83 6.71 -11.61
C PRO A 254 -2.36 6.29 -11.77
N TYR A 255 -1.47 6.76 -10.89
CA TYR A 255 -0.03 6.51 -10.93
C TYR A 255 0.44 5.39 -9.99
N HIS A 256 -0.48 4.63 -9.42
CA HIS A 256 -0.13 3.44 -8.63
C HIS A 256 -0.06 2.20 -9.53
N LEU A 257 1.13 1.87 -10.02
CA LEU A 257 1.33 0.80 -11.00
C LEU A 257 0.91 -0.60 -10.54
N GLY A 258 0.68 -0.82 -9.24
CA GLY A 258 0.09 -2.07 -8.74
C GLY A 258 -1.38 -2.26 -9.15
N TYR A 259 -2.09 -1.17 -9.46
CA TYR A 259 -3.52 -1.17 -9.77
C TYR A 259 -3.87 -0.55 -11.13
N SER A 260 -3.05 0.41 -11.58
CA SER A 260 -3.32 1.21 -12.78
C SER A 260 -2.79 0.54 -14.03
N TYR A 261 -3.71 0.18 -14.94
CA TYR A 261 -3.44 -0.45 -16.24
C TYR A 261 -4.26 0.27 -17.31
N PRO A 262 -3.72 1.35 -17.94
CA PRO A 262 -4.37 1.99 -19.08
C PRO A 262 -4.69 0.97 -20.17
N LYS A 263 -5.85 1.14 -20.84
CA LYS A 263 -6.34 0.15 -21.83
C LYS A 263 -5.36 -0.11 -22.96
N GLU A 264 -4.59 0.90 -23.31
CA GLU A 264 -3.57 0.86 -24.35
C GLU A 264 -2.48 -0.15 -23.99
N THR A 265 -2.07 -0.20 -22.71
CA THR A 265 -1.04 -1.13 -22.22
C THR A 265 -1.53 -2.56 -22.05
N CYS A 266 -2.86 -2.79 -22.15
CA CYS A 266 -3.49 -4.10 -22.03
C CYS A 266 -3.74 -4.77 -23.39
N LYS A 267 -3.06 -4.35 -24.46
CA LYS A 267 -3.22 -4.93 -25.78
C LYS A 267 -2.16 -6.01 -26.07
N LYS A 268 -2.58 -7.00 -26.85
CA LYS A 268 -1.69 -7.94 -27.55
C LYS A 268 -2.18 -8.08 -28.98
N ASP A 269 -1.28 -7.95 -29.94
CA ASP A 269 -1.60 -7.93 -31.37
C ASP A 269 -2.70 -6.88 -31.69
N GLY A 270 -2.65 -5.70 -31.04
CA GLY A 270 -3.59 -4.60 -31.18
C GLY A 270 -4.98 -4.83 -30.57
N LYS A 271 -5.23 -5.95 -29.89
CA LYS A 271 -6.51 -6.28 -29.25
C LYS A 271 -6.36 -6.29 -27.74
N TYR A 272 -7.39 -5.81 -27.02
CA TYR A 272 -7.45 -5.91 -25.56
C TYR A 272 -7.36 -7.37 -25.13
N LYS A 273 -6.54 -7.61 -24.13
CA LYS A 273 -6.46 -8.88 -23.36
C LYS A 273 -6.54 -8.58 -21.88
N GLU A 274 -7.09 -9.52 -21.14
CA GLU A 274 -7.10 -9.47 -19.68
C GLU A 274 -5.67 -9.52 -19.14
N ILE A 275 -5.48 -8.89 -18.00
CA ILE A 275 -4.19 -8.89 -17.28
C ILE A 275 -4.16 -10.07 -16.33
N GLU A 276 -3.20 -10.94 -16.55
CA GLU A 276 -2.92 -12.05 -15.65
C GLU A 276 -2.51 -11.56 -14.23
N TYR A 277 -2.66 -12.40 -13.23
CA TYR A 277 -2.21 -12.17 -11.86
C TYR A 277 -2.88 -10.98 -11.16
N PHE A 278 -4.05 -10.53 -11.61
CA PHE A 278 -4.86 -9.51 -10.97
C PHE A 278 -6.05 -10.14 -10.24
N PRO A 279 -6.48 -9.67 -9.05
CA PRO A 279 -7.60 -10.25 -8.31
C PRO A 279 -8.92 -10.12 -9.06
N ASP A 280 -9.86 -11.04 -8.83
CA ASP A 280 -11.19 -11.00 -9.45
C ASP A 280 -12.03 -9.83 -8.93
N LYS A 281 -11.85 -9.45 -7.65
CA LYS A 281 -12.57 -8.37 -7.01
C LYS A 281 -11.67 -7.57 -6.07
N ILE A 282 -12.00 -6.29 -5.90
CA ILE A 282 -11.41 -5.43 -4.89
C ILE A 282 -12.53 -4.90 -3.99
N LEU A 283 -12.40 -5.07 -2.67
CA LEU A 283 -13.27 -4.44 -1.67
C LEU A 283 -12.65 -3.12 -1.25
N SER A 284 -13.27 -2.03 -1.68
CA SER A 284 -12.77 -0.68 -1.48
C SER A 284 -13.34 0.00 -0.25
N PHE A 285 -12.62 0.98 0.27
CA PHE A 285 -12.99 1.76 1.45
C PHE A 285 -14.22 2.65 1.24
N GLY A 286 -14.52 3.04 0.01
CA GLY A 286 -15.64 3.91 -0.34
C GLY A 286 -15.79 4.07 -1.84
N ASP A 287 -16.82 4.80 -2.24
CA ASP A 287 -17.19 4.94 -3.67
C ASP A 287 -16.15 5.74 -4.48
N TYR A 288 -15.36 6.60 -3.83
CA TYR A 288 -14.23 7.31 -4.44
C TYR A 288 -13.27 6.36 -5.16
N TRP A 289 -12.95 5.24 -4.52
CA TRP A 289 -11.91 4.32 -4.97
C TRP A 289 -12.32 3.48 -6.19
N GLN A 290 -13.63 3.38 -6.49
CA GLN A 290 -14.11 2.64 -7.68
C GLN A 290 -13.63 3.24 -9.01
N ASN A 291 -13.25 4.51 -9.01
CA ASN A 291 -12.75 5.22 -10.19
C ASN A 291 -11.37 5.83 -9.97
N ALA A 292 -10.63 5.36 -8.97
CA ALA A 292 -9.36 5.96 -8.57
C ALA A 292 -8.25 5.76 -9.63
N CYS A 293 -8.34 4.71 -10.44
CA CYS A 293 -7.40 4.45 -11.54
C CYS A 293 -8.07 3.60 -12.64
N PRO A 294 -7.45 3.44 -13.82
CA PRO A 294 -7.86 2.47 -14.82
C PRO A 294 -7.51 1.04 -14.37
N PHE A 295 -8.40 0.41 -13.62
CA PHE A 295 -8.26 -0.98 -13.23
C PHE A 295 -8.40 -1.92 -14.44
N PRO A 296 -7.69 -3.07 -14.48
CA PRO A 296 -7.82 -4.05 -15.56
C PRO A 296 -9.02 -4.99 -15.41
N ILE A 297 -9.86 -4.79 -14.40
CA ILE A 297 -11.13 -5.51 -14.16
C ILE A 297 -12.32 -4.58 -14.29
N GLY A 298 -13.51 -5.14 -14.51
CA GLY A 298 -14.74 -4.36 -14.63
C GLY A 298 -15.05 -3.58 -13.35
N LYS A 299 -15.65 -2.39 -13.52
CA LYS A 299 -16.01 -1.51 -12.40
C LYS A 299 -16.94 -2.18 -11.37
N GLU A 300 -17.80 -3.09 -11.82
CA GLU A 300 -18.69 -3.89 -10.98
C GLU A 300 -17.95 -4.81 -10.01
N ASN A 301 -16.68 -5.08 -10.29
CA ASN A 301 -15.80 -5.88 -9.43
C ASN A 301 -15.01 -5.03 -8.41
N ILE A 302 -15.12 -3.70 -8.47
CA ILE A 302 -14.59 -2.80 -7.44
C ILE A 302 -15.74 -2.44 -6.50
N ILE A 303 -15.85 -3.16 -5.40
CA ILE A 303 -17.02 -3.13 -4.53
C ILE A 303 -16.75 -2.23 -3.32
N SER A 304 -17.54 -1.16 -3.18
CA SER A 304 -17.47 -0.27 -2.04
C SER A 304 -18.11 -0.91 -0.81
N MET A 305 -17.29 -1.45 0.07
CA MET A 305 -17.72 -2.15 1.30
C MET A 305 -17.65 -1.26 2.54
N GLY A 306 -16.79 -0.24 2.53
CA GLY A 306 -16.43 0.56 3.68
C GLY A 306 -15.12 0.10 4.34
N TYR A 307 -14.71 0.84 5.38
CA TYR A 307 -13.47 0.58 6.11
C TYR A 307 -13.75 0.34 7.60
N PRO A 308 -13.93 -0.92 8.01
CA PRO A 308 -14.31 -1.27 9.39
C PRO A 308 -13.40 -0.68 10.46
N TYR A 309 -12.09 -0.75 10.26
CA TYR A 309 -11.11 -0.20 11.20
C TYR A 309 -11.28 1.31 11.40
N PHE A 310 -11.41 2.07 10.30
CA PHE A 310 -11.63 3.51 10.37
C PHE A 310 -12.95 3.82 11.10
N ASN A 311 -14.03 3.11 10.76
CA ASN A 311 -15.32 3.32 11.39
C ASN A 311 -15.28 3.10 12.91
N GLU A 312 -14.66 2.00 13.37
CA GLU A 312 -14.56 1.70 14.80
C GLU A 312 -13.60 2.67 15.52
N SER A 313 -12.44 2.97 14.91
CA SER A 313 -11.41 3.79 15.54
C SER A 313 -11.72 5.29 15.55
N SER A 314 -12.57 5.78 14.63
CA SER A 314 -12.93 7.20 14.54
C SER A 314 -14.19 7.57 15.33
N LEU A 315 -15.04 6.59 15.68
CA LEU A 315 -16.38 6.81 16.18
C LEU A 315 -16.47 7.72 17.41
N GLU A 316 -15.55 7.56 18.36
CA GLU A 316 -15.51 8.37 19.57
C GLU A 316 -15.08 9.83 19.30
N PHE A 317 -14.23 10.02 18.28
CA PHE A 317 -13.67 11.32 17.93
C PHE A 317 -14.61 12.15 17.03
N MET A 318 -15.51 11.50 16.28
CA MET A 318 -16.47 12.20 15.40
C MET A 318 -17.43 13.16 16.13
N LYS A 319 -17.48 13.09 17.45
CA LYS A 319 -18.34 13.93 18.31
C LYS A 319 -17.60 15.14 18.91
N ILE A 320 -16.30 15.26 18.65
CA ILE A 320 -15.47 16.34 19.18
C ILE A 320 -15.73 17.60 18.35
N ASP A 321 -15.98 18.71 19.02
CA ASP A 321 -16.09 20.01 18.37
C ASP A 321 -14.73 20.48 17.84
N LYS A 322 -14.73 20.99 16.62
CA LYS A 322 -13.53 21.55 16.00
C LYS A 322 -13.07 22.83 16.65
N ASN A 323 -11.77 22.99 16.75
CA ASN A 323 -11.15 24.29 16.96
C ASN A 323 -10.89 24.95 15.60
N HIS A 324 -11.66 25.98 15.26
CA HIS A 324 -11.57 26.66 13.97
C HIS A 324 -10.20 27.34 13.73
N ASN A 325 -9.45 27.59 14.80
CA ASN A 325 -8.10 28.14 14.72
C ASN A 325 -7.01 27.06 14.95
N GLN A 326 -7.27 25.80 14.60
CA GLN A 326 -6.24 24.74 14.68
C GLN A 326 -5.92 24.17 13.31
N ILE A 327 -4.62 24.12 13.01
CA ILE A 327 -4.05 23.54 11.80
C ILE A 327 -3.21 22.33 12.19
N ILE A 328 -3.43 21.18 11.56
CA ILE A 328 -2.58 20.00 11.73
C ILE A 328 -1.71 19.79 10.49
N PHE A 329 -0.41 19.64 10.70
CA PHE A 329 0.57 19.23 9.69
C PHE A 329 0.86 17.74 9.83
N ILE A 330 0.73 16.99 8.72
CA ILE A 330 0.93 15.53 8.66
C ILE A 330 2.26 15.24 7.99
N SER A 331 3.26 14.85 8.78
CA SER A 331 4.59 14.56 8.28
C SER A 331 4.69 13.22 7.56
N GLN A 332 5.57 13.19 6.58
CA GLN A 332 6.10 11.98 5.93
C GLN A 332 7.61 12.16 5.81
N GLY A 333 8.40 11.13 6.16
CA GLY A 333 9.86 11.22 6.20
C GLY A 333 10.51 11.74 4.91
N VAL A 334 9.88 11.48 3.76
CA VAL A 334 10.36 11.92 2.43
C VAL A 334 10.17 13.43 2.16
N ILE A 335 9.36 14.12 2.96
CA ILE A 335 9.08 15.57 2.81
C ILE A 335 9.28 16.35 4.11
N GLY A 336 9.68 15.66 5.19
CA GLY A 336 9.68 16.22 6.55
C GLY A 336 10.49 17.50 6.68
N LYS A 337 11.62 17.61 5.97
CA LYS A 337 12.46 18.83 6.00
C LYS A 337 11.74 20.04 5.39
N TYR A 338 11.07 19.86 4.25
CA TYR A 338 10.32 20.94 3.60
C TYR A 338 9.06 21.30 4.40
N LEU A 339 8.27 20.29 4.77
CA LEU A 339 7.04 20.49 5.53
C LEU A 339 7.28 21.14 6.91
N SER A 340 8.40 20.81 7.56
CA SER A 340 8.79 21.40 8.85
C SER A 340 9.08 22.89 8.75
N LYS A 341 9.72 23.33 7.66
CA LYS A 341 9.96 24.73 7.38
C LYS A 341 8.64 25.46 7.13
N PHE A 342 7.78 24.89 6.30
CA PHE A 342 6.46 25.42 5.99
C PHE A 342 5.64 25.62 7.28
N ALA A 343 5.57 24.61 8.15
CA ALA A 343 4.85 24.70 9.42
C ALA A 343 5.41 25.78 10.36
N TYR A 344 6.73 25.95 10.40
CA TYR A 344 7.37 27.02 11.18
C TYR A 344 7.01 28.42 10.67
N GLU A 345 7.04 28.62 9.35
CA GLU A 345 6.65 29.89 8.71
C GLU A 345 5.16 30.19 8.94
N THR A 346 4.30 29.17 8.81
CA THR A 346 2.87 29.27 9.14
C THR A 346 2.65 29.74 10.58
N ALA A 347 3.35 29.15 11.54
CA ALA A 347 3.20 29.50 12.95
C ALA A 347 3.61 30.95 13.25
N ARG A 348 4.61 31.46 12.53
CA ARG A 348 5.04 32.86 12.64
C ARG A 348 4.04 33.83 12.07
N ASN A 349 3.36 33.46 11.00
CA ASN A 349 2.44 34.35 10.28
C ASN A 349 1.00 34.28 10.84
N LEU A 350 0.66 33.23 11.62
CA LEU A 350 -0.66 32.97 12.20
C LEU A 350 -0.56 32.81 13.74
N GLU A 351 -0.25 33.87 14.46
CA GLU A 351 -0.06 33.85 15.93
C GLU A 351 -1.32 33.39 16.68
N ASP A 352 -2.51 33.68 16.18
CA ASP A 352 -3.80 33.32 16.78
C ASP A 352 -4.21 31.85 16.45
N TYR A 353 -3.44 31.16 15.63
CA TYR A 353 -3.70 29.76 15.26
C TYR A 353 -2.81 28.81 16.04
N LYS A 354 -3.39 27.69 16.46
CA LYS A 354 -2.66 26.59 17.06
C LYS A 354 -2.14 25.63 15.98
N ILE A 355 -0.84 25.51 15.88
CA ILE A 355 -0.19 24.64 14.91
C ILE A 355 0.21 23.32 15.59
N ILE A 356 -0.29 22.21 15.07
CA ILE A 356 0.05 20.86 15.52
C ILE A 356 0.87 20.19 14.40
N TYR A 357 2.10 19.81 14.69
CA TYR A 357 2.92 19.06 13.76
C TYR A 357 3.02 17.60 14.20
N LYS A 358 2.34 16.71 13.47
CA LYS A 358 2.32 15.26 13.76
C LYS A 358 3.38 14.56 12.94
N LEU A 359 4.43 14.09 13.61
CA LEU A 359 5.48 13.30 12.99
C LEU A 359 4.99 11.90 12.59
N HIS A 360 5.54 11.39 11.50
CA HIS A 360 5.41 9.97 11.16
C HIS A 360 6.19 9.12 12.18
N PRO A 361 5.73 7.93 12.57
CA PRO A 361 6.42 7.09 13.55
C PRO A 361 7.90 6.82 13.28
N GLY A 362 8.29 6.75 12.01
CA GLY A 362 9.69 6.58 11.61
C GLY A 362 10.60 7.78 11.89
N GLU A 363 10.03 8.96 12.23
CA GLU A 363 10.77 10.20 12.48
C GLU A 363 10.96 10.49 13.98
N TYR A 364 10.23 9.80 14.87
CA TYR A 364 10.18 10.12 16.31
C TYR A 364 11.56 10.19 16.98
N ALA A 365 12.49 9.33 16.61
CA ALA A 365 13.80 9.25 17.24
C ALA A 365 14.79 10.29 16.72
N THR A 366 14.60 10.81 15.50
CA THR A 366 15.64 11.54 14.77
C THR A 366 15.24 12.97 14.34
N TRP A 367 14.00 13.37 14.54
CA TRP A 367 13.49 14.65 14.03
C TRP A 367 14.25 15.88 14.57
N ARG A 368 14.74 15.84 15.82
CA ARG A 368 15.49 16.95 16.40
C ARG A 368 16.83 17.21 15.71
N GLU A 369 17.41 16.15 15.14
CA GLU A 369 18.66 16.22 14.38
C GLU A 369 18.40 16.64 12.92
N ASN A 370 17.25 16.21 12.37
CA ASN A 370 16.95 16.35 10.95
C ASN A 370 16.16 17.62 10.61
N TYR A 371 15.36 18.17 11.56
CA TYR A 371 14.40 19.25 11.29
C TYR A 371 14.65 20.48 12.17
N GLU A 372 15.66 21.29 11.82
CA GLU A 372 16.02 22.53 12.55
C GLU A 372 14.83 23.48 12.72
N SER A 373 13.96 23.56 11.72
CA SER A 373 12.76 24.41 11.75
C SER A 373 11.78 24.01 12.85
N LEU A 374 11.59 22.68 13.09
CA LEU A 374 10.74 22.21 14.19
C LEU A 374 11.35 22.50 15.56
N VAL A 375 12.67 22.42 15.68
CA VAL A 375 13.37 22.76 16.94
C VAL A 375 13.22 24.25 17.28
N LYS A 376 13.16 25.12 16.26
CA LYS A 376 12.85 26.54 16.43
C LYS A 376 11.37 26.75 16.77
N ALA A 377 10.47 26.06 16.07
CA ALA A 377 9.02 26.18 16.23
C ALA A 377 8.55 25.67 17.60
N GLU A 378 9.16 24.60 18.15
CA GLU A 378 8.82 24.05 19.48
C GLU A 378 8.92 25.08 20.62
N LYS A 379 9.65 26.21 20.41
CA LYS A 379 9.78 27.31 21.36
C LYS A 379 8.66 28.34 21.29
N MET A 380 7.76 28.21 20.30
CA MET A 380 6.64 29.14 20.10
C MET A 380 5.42 28.65 20.90
N ASP A 381 4.66 29.57 21.51
CA ASP A 381 3.51 29.26 22.36
C ASP A 381 2.34 28.62 21.55
N ASN A 382 2.24 28.98 20.27
CA ASN A 382 1.21 28.49 19.36
C ASN A 382 1.58 27.21 18.59
N PHE A 383 2.76 26.60 18.86
CA PHE A 383 3.24 25.44 18.13
C PHE A 383 3.44 24.21 19.01
N LYS A 384 3.06 23.04 18.51
CA LYS A 384 3.28 21.77 19.23
C LYS A 384 3.71 20.65 18.30
N VAL A 385 4.84 20.02 18.59
CA VAL A 385 5.30 18.78 17.93
C VAL A 385 4.73 17.57 18.65
N ILE A 386 4.16 16.62 17.90
CA ILE A 386 3.69 15.32 18.40
C ILE A 386 4.62 14.24 17.85
N ASP A 387 5.55 13.79 18.68
CA ASP A 387 6.59 12.79 18.40
C ASP A 387 6.33 11.44 19.09
N LYS A 388 5.06 11.13 19.31
CA LYS A 388 4.59 9.87 19.92
C LYS A 388 3.21 9.52 19.40
N SER A 389 2.72 8.33 19.74
CA SER A 389 1.40 7.85 19.29
C SER A 389 0.23 8.56 19.96
N GLU A 390 0.46 9.21 21.11
CA GLU A 390 -0.57 9.95 21.86
C GLU A 390 -0.38 11.47 21.73
N PRO A 391 -1.46 12.26 21.53
CA PRO A 391 -2.83 11.77 21.33
C PRO A 391 -2.99 11.05 19.98
N PRO A 392 -4.03 10.23 19.82
CA PRO A 392 -4.34 9.55 18.56
C PRO A 392 -4.53 10.52 17.39
N LEU A 393 -4.15 10.11 16.19
CA LEU A 393 -4.26 10.95 15.00
C LEU A 393 -5.71 11.41 14.74
N TYR A 394 -6.69 10.53 14.96
CA TYR A 394 -8.11 10.86 14.76
C TYR A 394 -8.62 11.91 15.75
N GLU A 395 -8.11 11.94 16.99
CA GLU A 395 -8.41 13.02 17.93
C GLU A 395 -7.87 14.37 17.43
N LEU A 396 -6.67 14.35 16.83
CA LEU A 396 -6.07 15.57 16.27
C LEU A 396 -6.85 16.08 15.07
N PHE A 397 -7.29 15.18 14.15
CA PHE A 397 -8.15 15.56 13.04
C PHE A 397 -9.49 16.09 13.49
N ALA A 398 -10.13 15.44 14.46
CA ALA A 398 -11.41 15.89 14.99
C ALA A 398 -11.34 17.32 15.53
N LYS A 399 -10.23 17.69 16.18
CA LYS A 399 -10.00 19.02 16.74
C LYS A 399 -9.54 20.07 15.72
N SER A 400 -9.11 19.68 14.53
CA SER A 400 -8.51 20.59 13.56
C SER A 400 -9.50 21.03 12.49
N GLU A 401 -9.54 22.34 12.20
CA GLU A 401 -10.28 22.87 11.05
C GLU A 401 -9.52 22.61 9.74
N TYR A 402 -8.19 22.71 9.79
CA TYR A 402 -7.34 22.59 8.62
C TYR A 402 -6.33 21.47 8.79
N GLN A 403 -6.01 20.81 7.66
CA GLN A 403 -4.87 19.92 7.58
C GLN A 403 -3.95 20.32 6.42
N VAL A 404 -2.65 20.10 6.62
CA VAL A 404 -1.60 20.34 5.63
C VAL A 404 -0.71 19.11 5.53
N GLY A 405 -0.40 18.70 4.33
CA GLY A 405 0.49 17.56 4.10
C GLY A 405 0.81 17.35 2.62
N ALA A 406 1.22 16.14 2.26
CA ALA A 406 1.40 15.71 0.89
C ALA A 406 0.52 14.48 0.60
N PHE A 407 1.04 13.51 -0.14
CA PHE A 407 0.32 12.29 -0.52
C PHE A 407 0.40 11.22 0.59
N SER A 408 -0.58 11.07 1.43
CA SER A 408 -0.65 9.96 2.38
C SER A 408 -2.08 9.52 2.64
N THR A 409 -2.27 8.28 3.09
CA THR A 409 -3.60 7.79 3.51
C THR A 409 -4.19 8.66 4.61
N ALA A 410 -3.34 9.23 5.49
CA ALA A 410 -3.77 10.12 6.56
C ALA A 410 -4.47 11.40 6.05
N ILE A 411 -4.13 11.90 4.85
CA ILE A 411 -4.82 13.03 4.22
C ILE A 411 -6.29 12.68 3.96
N TYR A 412 -6.54 11.48 3.42
CA TYR A 412 -7.90 11.00 3.17
C TYR A 412 -8.67 10.76 4.49
N GLU A 413 -7.97 10.31 5.54
CA GLU A 413 -8.56 10.17 6.87
C GLU A 413 -8.98 11.53 7.43
N GLY A 414 -8.14 12.57 7.32
CA GLY A 414 -8.47 13.92 7.75
C GLY A 414 -9.63 14.55 6.94
N LEU A 415 -9.73 14.24 5.63
CA LEU A 415 -10.90 14.62 4.82
C LEU A 415 -12.19 14.03 5.40
N SER A 416 -12.17 12.80 5.88
CA SER A 416 -13.34 12.17 6.51
C SER A 416 -13.72 12.78 7.87
N PHE A 417 -12.82 13.56 8.47
CA PHE A 417 -13.11 14.46 9.59
C PHE A 417 -13.49 15.89 9.16
N ASN A 418 -13.77 16.12 7.88
CA ASN A 418 -14.06 17.45 7.30
C ASN A 418 -12.94 18.48 7.55
N CYS A 419 -11.67 18.07 7.55
CA CYS A 419 -10.57 19.02 7.58
C CYS A 419 -10.44 19.71 6.22
N LYS A 420 -10.44 21.03 6.19
CA LYS A 420 -10.07 21.81 5.00
C LYS A 420 -8.62 21.51 4.67
N THR A 421 -8.36 21.05 3.46
CA THR A 421 -7.11 20.35 3.15
C THR A 421 -6.26 21.13 2.18
N PHE A 422 -5.04 21.44 2.60
CA PHE A 422 -3.99 22.04 1.78
C PHE A 422 -2.87 21.04 1.52
N ILE A 423 -2.45 20.94 0.27
CA ILE A 423 -1.41 20.01 -0.18
C ILE A 423 -0.21 20.79 -0.67
N ILE A 424 0.94 20.53 -0.09
CA ILE A 424 2.20 21.15 -0.50
C ILE A 424 2.69 20.57 -1.83
N ASP A 425 3.35 21.40 -2.63
CA ASP A 425 3.99 20.96 -3.88
C ASP A 425 5.23 20.10 -3.55
N ALA A 426 5.06 18.78 -3.62
CA ALA A 426 6.09 17.82 -3.31
C ALA A 426 6.03 16.63 -4.28
N PRO A 427 7.13 15.91 -4.52
CA PRO A 427 7.11 14.71 -5.34
C PRO A 427 6.03 13.73 -4.90
N GLY A 428 5.20 13.28 -5.83
CA GLY A 428 4.04 12.42 -5.55
C GLY A 428 2.72 13.16 -5.33
N ILE A 429 2.69 14.50 -5.47
CA ILE A 429 1.44 15.28 -5.41
C ILE A 429 0.40 14.78 -6.41
N GLU A 430 0.85 14.25 -7.54
CA GLU A 430 0.03 13.71 -8.62
C GLU A 430 -0.85 12.53 -8.16
N TYR A 431 -0.50 11.85 -7.09
CA TYR A 431 -1.38 10.82 -6.50
C TYR A 431 -2.75 11.38 -6.05
N LEU A 432 -2.85 12.69 -5.89
CA LEU A 432 -4.05 13.41 -5.45
C LEU A 432 -4.79 14.14 -6.58
N ASP A 433 -4.37 13.98 -7.86
CA ASP A 433 -4.95 14.69 -9.00
C ASP A 433 -6.49 14.65 -9.00
N ALA A 434 -7.09 13.49 -8.72
CA ALA A 434 -8.54 13.35 -8.66
C ALA A 434 -9.22 14.17 -7.55
N LEU A 435 -8.51 14.52 -6.48
CA LEU A 435 -9.02 15.40 -5.42
C LEU A 435 -8.88 16.88 -5.80
N PHE A 436 -7.80 17.25 -6.51
CA PHE A 436 -7.62 18.58 -7.09
C PHE A 436 -8.68 18.89 -8.14
N ASP A 437 -8.89 17.96 -9.08
CA ASP A 437 -9.90 18.09 -10.14
C ASP A 437 -11.32 18.32 -9.61
N LYS A 438 -11.60 17.77 -8.43
CA LYS A 438 -12.89 17.94 -7.74
C LYS A 438 -12.94 19.16 -6.82
N GLY A 439 -11.86 19.90 -6.66
CA GLY A 439 -11.76 21.01 -5.72
C GLY A 439 -11.87 20.63 -4.23
N ILE A 440 -11.67 19.35 -3.90
CA ILE A 440 -11.74 18.83 -2.51
C ILE A 440 -10.51 19.27 -1.70
N VAL A 441 -9.38 19.41 -2.38
CA VAL A 441 -8.11 19.88 -1.80
C VAL A 441 -7.54 21.01 -2.62
N LEU A 442 -6.73 21.88 -2.00
CA LEU A 442 -6.03 22.96 -2.68
C LEU A 442 -4.52 22.76 -2.58
N LYS A 443 -3.83 22.95 -3.71
CA LYS A 443 -2.37 23.02 -3.74
C LYS A 443 -1.93 24.36 -3.12
N VAL A 444 -0.83 24.33 -2.36
CA VAL A 444 -0.19 25.52 -1.78
C VAL A 444 1.32 25.46 -2.00
N ASP A 445 1.88 26.61 -2.37
CA ASP A 445 3.30 26.75 -2.70
C ASP A 445 4.13 27.13 -1.46
N ASP A 446 3.58 27.99 -0.59
CA ASP A 446 4.19 28.43 0.66
C ASP A 446 3.15 28.83 1.71
N SER A 447 3.64 29.30 2.87
CA SER A 447 2.80 29.75 3.99
C SER A 447 1.90 30.93 3.63
N ASP A 448 2.39 31.86 2.84
CA ASP A 448 1.64 33.09 2.49
C ASP A 448 0.50 32.76 1.51
N ASP A 449 0.78 31.93 0.50
CA ASP A 449 -0.23 31.40 -0.43
C ASP A 449 -1.32 30.60 0.32
N MET A 450 -0.91 29.77 1.29
CA MET A 450 -1.88 29.05 2.13
C MET A 450 -2.78 30.00 2.91
N ILE A 451 -2.21 31.03 3.53
CA ILE A 451 -2.97 32.03 4.32
C ILE A 451 -3.95 32.82 3.44
N GLU A 452 -3.56 33.14 2.22
CA GLU A 452 -4.45 33.76 1.26
C GLU A 452 -5.62 32.86 0.91
N LYS A 453 -5.31 31.60 0.57
CA LYS A 453 -6.33 30.57 0.25
C LYS A 453 -7.22 30.22 1.43
N MET A 454 -6.75 30.32 2.67
CA MET A 454 -7.60 30.16 3.86
C MET A 454 -8.70 31.22 3.97
N LYS A 455 -8.45 32.46 3.48
CA LYS A 455 -9.42 33.56 3.53
C LYS A 455 -10.52 33.42 2.48
N ASP A 456 -10.15 32.92 1.29
CA ASP A 456 -11.01 32.88 0.10
C ASP A 456 -11.28 31.46 -0.41
N SER A 457 -11.05 30.41 0.40
CA SER A 457 -11.15 29.04 -0.08
C SER A 457 -12.56 28.64 -0.46
N ASN A 458 -12.77 28.44 -1.77
CA ASN A 458 -13.94 27.74 -2.33
C ASN A 458 -13.66 26.23 -2.46
N LEU A 459 -13.38 25.58 -1.32
CA LEU A 459 -13.30 24.12 -1.30
C LEU A 459 -14.67 23.54 -1.63
N ALA A 460 -14.70 22.56 -2.51
CA ALA A 460 -15.95 21.88 -2.87
C ALA A 460 -16.49 21.10 -1.65
N GLU A 461 -17.80 21.20 -1.45
CA GLU A 461 -18.49 20.32 -0.51
C GLU A 461 -18.48 18.88 -1.06
N TYR A 462 -18.22 17.92 -0.20
CA TYR A 462 -18.24 16.50 -0.54
C TYR A 462 -18.85 15.67 0.60
N ASP A 463 -19.43 14.54 0.24
CA ASP A 463 -19.86 13.56 1.23
C ASP A 463 -18.63 12.90 1.87
N LYS A 464 -18.44 13.08 3.18
CA LYS A 464 -17.35 12.46 3.95
C LYS A 464 -17.32 10.93 3.81
N ASN A 465 -18.46 10.30 3.56
CA ASN A 465 -18.57 8.86 3.33
C ASN A 465 -18.12 8.44 1.92
N TYR A 466 -17.88 9.40 1.03
CA TYR A 466 -17.42 9.09 -0.33
C TYR A 466 -16.04 8.43 -0.35
N ILE A 467 -15.16 8.81 0.58
CA ILE A 467 -13.79 8.27 0.69
C ILE A 467 -13.78 7.02 1.58
N PHE A 468 -14.28 7.14 2.82
CA PHE A 468 -14.41 6.04 3.78
C PHE A 468 -15.87 5.85 4.15
N LYS A 469 -16.52 4.93 3.44
CA LYS A 469 -17.92 4.58 3.67
C LYS A 469 -18.07 3.83 4.99
N PRO A 470 -19.18 4.01 5.71
CA PRO A 470 -19.53 3.11 6.80
C PRO A 470 -19.54 1.64 6.34
N TYR A 471 -18.96 0.75 7.13
CA TYR A 471 -18.93 -0.67 6.81
C TYR A 471 -20.34 -1.24 6.64
N ASP A 472 -20.61 -1.83 5.49
CA ASP A 472 -21.87 -2.47 5.17
C ASP A 472 -21.68 -3.99 5.08
N LYS A 473 -22.02 -4.68 6.19
CA LYS A 473 -21.96 -6.13 6.25
C LYS A 473 -22.79 -6.81 5.19
N SER A 474 -23.94 -6.22 4.78
CA SER A 474 -24.82 -6.82 3.78
C SER A 474 -24.17 -6.91 2.39
N VAL A 475 -23.27 -5.98 2.09
CA VAL A 475 -22.45 -6.03 0.86
C VAL A 475 -21.50 -7.22 0.93
N PHE A 476 -20.83 -7.40 2.08
CA PHE A 476 -19.91 -8.51 2.29
C PHE A 476 -20.64 -9.86 2.23
N ASP A 477 -21.78 -10.00 2.89
CA ASP A 477 -22.56 -11.24 2.91
C ASP A 477 -22.99 -11.69 1.50
N LYS A 478 -23.22 -10.75 0.57
CA LYS A 478 -23.57 -11.05 -0.83
C LYS A 478 -22.42 -11.63 -1.67
N ILE A 479 -21.18 -11.36 -1.31
CA ILE A 479 -20.01 -11.86 -2.04
C ILE A 479 -19.48 -13.18 -1.51
N LEU A 480 -19.89 -13.61 -0.31
CA LEU A 480 -19.52 -14.90 0.25
C LEU A 480 -20.16 -16.05 -0.52
N LYS A 481 -19.35 -17.08 -0.84
CA LYS A 481 -19.75 -18.31 -1.54
C LYS A 481 -19.90 -19.51 -0.62
#